data_dce1118d0e8a96bd33a86db080e8b54a
#
_entry.id   dce1118d0e8a96bd33a86db080e8b54a
#
_cell.length_a   1.000
_cell.length_b   1.000
_cell.length_c   1.000
_cell.angle_alpha   90.00
_cell.angle_beta   90.00
_cell.angle_gamma   90.00
#
_symmetry.space_group_name_H-M   'P 1'
#
loop_
_entity.id
_entity.type
_entity.pdbx_description
1 polymer ?
#
loop_
_entity_poly.entity_id
_entity_poly.type
_entity_poly.pdbx_seq_one_letter_code
_entity_poly.pdbx_strand_id
1 'polypeptide(L)'
;YLRTNFYSKRLIRMTEELSYLNTMEELLNIIQKFMSDIYVDFFYLCLCDDYDDYQKRANQAENYNLTTFTDKIYIAKFKHHNDFEPACVIEKSELLPGYFEGKIYTKMVQFIPIHYQEKVYGYAAVSCDGYHGNPFLFNWWLNTVGVSLADTIFKNAFLKNVNVLRKLYVEDMLTGLYNRRGFYNKADEFLRKGDMKTVMVMCADMDNLKVINDLYGHQNGDF
;
A
#
# COMPACT_ATOMS: atom_id res chain seq x y z
N TYR A 1 -20.38 1.09 32.40
CA TYR A 1 -21.46 1.16 31.37
C TYR A 1 -21.30 2.36 30.44
N LEU A 2 -21.08 3.58 30.93
CA LEU A 2 -20.93 4.79 30.12
C LEU A 2 -19.62 4.76 29.26
N ARG A 3 -18.51 4.31 29.82
CA ARG A 3 -17.22 4.20 29.10
C ARG A 3 -17.27 3.15 28.00
N THR A 4 -17.86 1.99 28.26
CA THR A 4 -17.99 0.90 27.27
C THR A 4 -18.82 1.37 26.06
N ASN A 5 -19.90 2.12 26.30
CA ASN A 5 -20.74 2.65 25.23
C ASN A 5 -20.04 3.75 24.40
N PHE A 6 -19.18 4.55 25.02
CA PHE A 6 -18.36 5.54 24.34
C PHE A 6 -17.35 4.87 23.36
N TYR A 7 -16.60 3.86 23.82
CA TYR A 7 -15.65 3.14 22.97
C TYR A 7 -16.34 2.40 21.83
N SER A 8 -17.49 1.80 22.07
CA SER A 8 -18.25 1.09 21.03
C SER A 8 -18.70 2.03 19.90
N LYS A 9 -19.26 3.20 20.26
CA LYS A 9 -19.67 4.20 19.26
C LYS A 9 -18.48 4.74 18.44
N ARG A 10 -17.34 4.92 19.10
CA ARG A 10 -16.13 5.40 18.46
C ARG A 10 -15.58 4.38 17.45
N LEU A 11 -15.54 3.11 17.84
CA LEU A 11 -15.15 2.00 16.96
C LEU A 11 -16.03 1.91 15.72
N ILE A 12 -17.34 1.98 15.87
CA ILE A 12 -18.28 1.94 14.74
C ILE A 12 -17.99 3.07 13.75
N ARG A 13 -17.86 4.31 14.26
CA ARG A 13 -17.57 5.46 13.42
C ARG A 13 -16.26 5.31 12.65
N MET A 14 -15.22 4.76 13.27
CA MET A 14 -13.94 4.55 12.62
C MET A 14 -13.97 3.46 11.58
N THR A 15 -14.79 2.44 11.77
CA THR A 15 -15.03 1.43 10.73
C THR A 15 -15.63 2.06 9.48
N GLU A 16 -16.51 3.02 9.66
CA GLU A 16 -17.07 3.80 8.55
C GLU A 16 -15.97 4.63 7.86
N GLU A 17 -15.13 5.34 8.64
CA GLU A 17 -14.01 6.10 8.10
C GLU A 17 -13.02 5.19 7.32
N LEU A 18 -12.75 3.97 7.79
CA LEU A 18 -11.88 2.99 7.12
C LEU A 18 -12.42 2.50 5.76
N SER A 19 -13.73 2.57 5.54
CA SER A 19 -14.36 2.09 4.30
C SER A 19 -14.12 3.00 3.09
N TYR A 20 -13.69 4.24 3.31
CA TYR A 20 -13.52 5.27 2.26
C TYR A 20 -12.05 5.59 1.94
N LEU A 21 -11.11 4.80 2.43
CA LEU A 21 -9.68 5.06 2.26
C LEU A 21 -9.19 4.80 0.83
N ASN A 22 -8.24 5.61 0.42
CA ASN A 22 -7.57 5.46 -0.87
C ASN A 22 -6.04 5.33 -0.73
N THR A 23 -5.48 5.72 0.41
CA THR A 23 -4.03 5.72 0.62
C THR A 23 -3.64 5.06 1.94
N MET A 24 -2.41 4.54 1.99
CA MET A 24 -1.82 4.02 3.22
C MET A 24 -1.68 5.11 4.30
N GLU A 25 -1.37 6.33 3.89
CA GLU A 25 -1.22 7.46 4.80
C GLU A 25 -2.54 7.78 5.51
N GLU A 26 -3.66 7.79 4.77
CA GLU A 26 -4.99 7.96 5.36
C GLU A 26 -5.30 6.86 6.37
N LEU A 27 -5.00 5.59 6.03
CA LEU A 27 -5.17 4.46 6.94
C LEU A 27 -4.38 4.66 8.24
N LEU A 28 -3.10 4.98 8.15
CA LEU A 28 -2.24 5.19 9.31
C LEU A 28 -2.70 6.38 10.17
N ASN A 29 -3.20 7.43 9.55
CA ASN A 29 -3.73 8.60 10.26
C ASN A 29 -5.02 8.27 11.04
N ILE A 30 -5.91 7.45 10.47
CA ILE A 30 -7.10 6.98 11.18
C ILE A 30 -6.71 6.08 12.35
N ILE A 31 -5.78 5.15 12.16
CA ILE A 31 -5.26 4.30 13.24
C ILE A 31 -4.69 5.18 14.36
N GLN A 32 -3.87 6.17 14.02
CA GLN A 32 -3.28 7.10 15.00
C GLN A 32 -4.34 7.86 15.79
N LYS A 33 -5.33 8.41 15.10
CA LYS A 33 -6.45 9.13 15.71
C LYS A 33 -7.19 8.24 16.71
N PHE A 34 -7.44 6.99 16.33
CA PHE A 34 -8.10 6.03 17.20
C PHE A 34 -7.24 5.66 18.41
N MET A 35 -5.99 5.35 18.20
CA MET A 35 -5.07 5.01 19.29
C MET A 35 -4.90 6.16 20.29
N SER A 36 -5.10 7.41 19.86
CA SER A 36 -5.12 8.57 20.75
C SER A 36 -6.36 8.63 21.63
N ASP A 37 -7.47 8.10 21.14
CA ASP A 37 -8.77 8.14 21.84
C ASP A 37 -8.97 6.96 22.80
N ILE A 38 -8.23 5.86 22.63
CA ILE A 38 -8.28 4.71 23.53
C ILE A 38 -7.06 4.69 24.44
N TYR A 39 -7.31 4.29 25.69
CA TYR A 39 -6.24 4.18 26.68
C TYR A 39 -5.54 2.82 26.53
N VAL A 40 -4.46 2.80 25.74
CA VAL A 40 -3.50 1.69 25.66
C VAL A 40 -2.11 2.22 25.96
N ASP A 41 -1.31 1.47 26.70
CA ASP A 41 0.04 1.91 27.05
C ASP A 41 0.96 1.94 25.81
N PHE A 42 0.82 0.92 24.96
CA PHE A 42 1.47 0.90 23.66
C PHE A 42 0.64 0.17 22.62
N PHE A 43 0.88 0.52 21.37
CA PHE A 43 0.33 -0.11 20.18
C PHE A 43 1.37 -0.06 19.05
N TYR A 44 1.64 -1.20 18.46
CA TYR A 44 2.48 -1.33 17.28
C TYR A 44 1.69 -1.94 16.13
N LEU A 45 1.74 -1.34 14.97
CA LEU A 45 1.31 -1.93 13.71
C LEU A 45 2.56 -2.37 12.95
N CYS A 46 2.79 -3.67 12.94
CA CYS A 46 3.95 -4.31 12.35
C CYS A 46 3.53 -4.98 11.04
N LEU A 47 4.09 -4.55 9.92
CA LEU A 47 3.78 -5.07 8.59
C LEU A 47 4.99 -5.83 8.04
N CYS A 48 4.74 -6.88 7.29
CA CYS A 48 5.78 -7.54 6.50
C CYS A 48 6.42 -6.53 5.54
N ASP A 49 7.71 -6.64 5.25
CA ASP A 49 8.42 -5.67 4.37
C ASP A 49 7.89 -5.66 2.93
N ASP A 50 7.21 -6.74 2.52
CA ASP A 50 6.57 -6.89 1.21
C ASP A 50 5.04 -6.73 1.26
N TYR A 51 4.50 -6.07 2.30
CA TYR A 51 3.06 -5.95 2.52
C TYR A 51 2.31 -5.28 1.34
N ASP A 52 2.97 -4.41 0.60
CA ASP A 52 2.43 -3.67 -0.54
C ASP A 52 2.70 -4.33 -1.91
N ASP A 53 3.47 -5.42 -1.96
CA ASP A 53 3.68 -6.19 -3.18
C ASP A 53 2.51 -7.17 -3.41
N TYR A 54 1.46 -6.65 -4.08
CA TYR A 54 0.27 -7.44 -4.38
C TYR A 54 0.57 -8.71 -5.18
N GLN A 55 1.48 -8.65 -6.16
CA GLN A 55 1.79 -9.80 -7.03
C GLN A 55 2.54 -10.89 -6.27
N LYS A 56 3.53 -10.52 -5.49
CA LYS A 56 4.29 -11.46 -4.66
C LYS A 56 3.36 -12.14 -3.65
N ARG A 57 2.46 -11.39 -3.03
CA ARG A 57 1.52 -11.92 -2.06
C ARG A 57 0.36 -12.69 -2.68
N ALA A 58 -0.04 -12.38 -3.92
CA ALA A 58 -1.03 -13.17 -4.65
C ALA A 58 -0.51 -14.58 -4.97
N ASN A 59 0.76 -14.68 -5.37
CA ASN A 59 1.39 -15.96 -5.72
C ASN A 59 1.69 -16.83 -4.49
N GLN A 60 1.83 -16.24 -3.31
CA GLN A 60 2.01 -16.98 -2.06
C GLN A 60 0.76 -17.79 -1.68
N ALA A 61 -0.44 -17.36 -2.07
CA ALA A 61 -1.68 -18.06 -1.76
C ALA A 61 -1.82 -19.41 -2.47
N GLU A 62 -1.10 -19.65 -3.57
CA GLU A 62 -1.08 -20.94 -4.27
C GLU A 62 -0.18 -21.98 -3.61
N ASN A 63 0.77 -21.56 -2.78
CA ASN A 63 1.63 -22.46 -2.00
C ASN A 63 1.14 -22.50 -0.57
N TYR A 64 0.54 -23.61 -0.14
CA TYR A 64 -0.04 -23.86 1.18
C TYR A 64 0.92 -23.71 2.39
N ASN A 65 2.17 -23.34 2.17
CA ASN A 65 3.12 -22.99 3.24
C ASN A 65 3.03 -21.52 3.65
N LEU A 66 1.94 -21.18 4.03
CA LEU A 66 1.26 -19.94 4.06
C LEU A 66 1.64 -18.99 5.13
N THR A 67 2.28 -18.68 5.79
CA THR A 67 2.37 -17.74 6.92
C THR A 67 3.78 -17.45 7.34
N THR A 68 4.63 -17.30 6.39
CA THR A 68 5.94 -16.79 6.75
C THR A 68 5.87 -15.27 6.74
N PHE A 69 5.90 -14.69 7.93
CA PHE A 69 6.35 -13.31 8.06
C PHE A 69 7.69 -13.18 7.34
N THR A 70 7.88 -12.09 6.65
CA THR A 70 9.17 -11.76 6.03
C THR A 70 10.27 -11.63 7.09
N ASP A 71 11.53 -11.77 6.69
CA ASP A 71 12.64 -11.69 7.63
C ASP A 71 12.78 -10.29 8.25
N LYS A 72 12.30 -9.28 7.54
CA LYS A 72 12.19 -7.89 8.02
C LYS A 72 10.75 -7.52 8.23
N ILE A 73 10.51 -6.77 9.29
CA ILE A 73 9.20 -6.24 9.68
C ILE A 73 9.28 -4.73 9.69
N TYR A 74 8.38 -4.11 8.95
CA TYR A 74 8.19 -2.67 8.92
C TYR A 74 7.20 -2.25 10.01
N ILE A 75 7.66 -1.48 10.97
CA ILE A 75 6.77 -0.89 11.98
C ILE A 75 6.18 0.37 11.39
N ALA A 76 4.97 0.26 10.90
CA ALA A 76 4.29 1.33 10.19
C ALA A 76 3.79 2.43 11.12
N LYS A 77 3.36 2.06 12.33
CA LYS A 77 2.87 2.98 13.34
C LYS A 77 3.06 2.39 14.72
N PHE A 78 3.57 3.17 15.65
CA PHE A 78 3.56 2.75 17.03
C PHE A 78 3.30 3.93 17.99
N LYS A 79 2.70 3.62 19.11
CA LYS A 79 2.40 4.50 20.21
C LYS A 79 3.03 3.91 21.47
N HIS A 80 3.83 4.72 22.15
CA HIS A 80 4.34 4.39 23.46
C HIS A 80 3.96 5.53 24.41
N HIS A 81 3.13 5.22 25.41
CA HIS A 81 2.48 6.21 26.26
C HIS A 81 1.64 7.21 25.44
N ASN A 82 2.05 8.46 25.34
CA ASN A 82 1.31 9.50 24.62
C ASN A 82 1.94 9.90 23.29
N ASP A 83 3.13 9.39 22.97
CA ASP A 83 3.89 9.80 21.81
C ASP A 83 3.80 8.78 20.69
N PHE A 84 3.81 9.25 19.44
CA PHE A 84 3.95 8.43 18.25
C PHE A 84 5.35 8.59 17.70
N GLU A 85 6.04 7.47 17.57
CA GLU A 85 7.39 7.44 17.05
C GLU A 85 7.42 7.18 15.53
N PRO A 86 8.50 7.57 14.84
CA PRO A 86 8.63 7.36 13.41
C PRO A 86 8.69 5.87 13.06
N ALA A 87 8.24 5.56 11.85
CA ALA A 87 8.34 4.21 11.32
C ALA A 87 9.79 3.71 11.27
N CYS A 88 10.00 2.44 11.57
CA CYS A 88 11.30 1.79 11.54
C CYS A 88 11.19 0.35 11.01
N VAL A 89 12.32 -0.26 10.69
CA VAL A 89 12.40 -1.66 10.26
C VAL A 89 13.18 -2.43 11.31
N ILE A 90 12.65 -3.59 11.69
CA ILE A 90 13.29 -4.53 12.61
C ILE A 90 13.46 -5.89 11.95
N GLU A 91 14.36 -6.72 12.50
CA GLU A 91 14.44 -8.13 12.13
C GLU A 91 13.27 -8.89 12.76
N LYS A 92 12.74 -9.88 12.04
CA LYS A 92 11.62 -10.72 12.50
C LYS A 92 11.87 -11.37 13.86
N SER A 93 13.13 -11.69 14.18
CA SER A 93 13.53 -12.29 15.45
C SER A 93 13.32 -11.36 16.65
N GLU A 94 13.24 -10.05 16.44
CA GLU A 94 13.06 -9.08 17.51
C GLU A 94 11.61 -8.97 17.98
N LEU A 95 10.64 -9.33 17.14
CA LEU A 95 9.19 -9.17 17.33
C LEU A 95 8.75 -7.72 17.57
N LEU A 96 9.41 -7.01 18.46
CA LEU A 96 9.23 -5.59 18.78
C LEU A 96 10.58 -4.98 19.20
N PRO A 97 10.79 -3.69 18.97
CA PRO A 97 12.03 -3.03 19.37
C PRO A 97 12.32 -3.21 20.86
N GLY A 98 13.46 -3.81 21.19
CA GLY A 98 13.89 -4.03 22.58
C GLY A 98 13.05 -5.01 23.39
N TYR A 99 12.17 -5.80 22.76
CA TYR A 99 11.29 -6.74 23.46
C TYR A 99 12.07 -7.76 24.31
N PHE A 100 13.10 -8.37 23.74
CA PHE A 100 13.91 -9.38 24.42
C PHE A 100 14.97 -8.76 25.36
N GLU A 101 15.21 -7.45 25.27
CA GLU A 101 16.14 -6.77 26.16
C GLU A 101 15.52 -6.45 27.53
N GLY A 102 14.23 -6.71 27.71
CA GLY A 102 13.52 -6.53 28.98
C GLY A 102 13.37 -5.09 29.47
N LYS A 103 13.73 -4.11 28.63
CA LYS A 103 13.80 -2.72 29.06
C LYS A 103 12.47 -1.95 29.03
N ILE A 104 11.50 -2.42 28.25
CA ILE A 104 10.31 -1.61 27.92
C ILE A 104 8.99 -2.28 28.31
N TYR A 105 8.93 -3.62 28.36
CA TYR A 105 7.66 -4.34 28.49
C TYR A 105 7.56 -5.05 29.83
N THR A 106 7.07 -4.35 30.83
CA THR A 106 6.74 -4.95 32.16
C THR A 106 5.34 -5.52 32.20
N LYS A 107 4.56 -5.34 31.12
CA LYS A 107 3.14 -5.67 31.03
C LYS A 107 2.88 -6.76 29.99
N MET A 108 1.69 -7.38 30.08
CA MET A 108 1.25 -8.36 29.10
C MET A 108 1.10 -7.72 27.72
N VAL A 109 1.70 -8.32 26.70
CA VAL A 109 1.58 -7.95 25.29
C VAL A 109 0.73 -8.95 24.55
N GLN A 110 -0.30 -8.49 23.89
CA GLN A 110 -1.11 -9.30 22.99
C GLN A 110 -0.68 -9.07 21.55
N PHE A 111 -0.34 -10.15 20.84
CA PHE A 111 -0.06 -10.14 19.42
C PHE A 111 -1.30 -10.60 18.65
N ILE A 112 -1.75 -9.79 17.71
CA ILE A 112 -2.97 -10.05 16.94
C ILE A 112 -2.60 -9.97 15.46
N PRO A 113 -2.80 -11.05 14.68
CA PRO A 113 -2.46 -11.05 13.26
C PRO A 113 -3.33 -10.05 12.49
N ILE A 114 -2.71 -9.34 11.57
CA ILE A 114 -3.40 -8.50 10.58
C ILE A 114 -3.46 -9.29 9.28
N HIS A 115 -4.65 -9.74 8.92
CA HIS A 115 -4.86 -10.59 7.76
C HIS A 115 -6.15 -10.24 7.03
N TYR A 116 -6.22 -10.65 5.77
CA TYR A 116 -7.44 -10.66 5.00
C TYR A 116 -7.52 -11.94 4.19
N GLN A 117 -8.57 -12.73 4.41
CA GLN A 117 -8.68 -14.10 3.91
C GLN A 117 -7.46 -14.91 4.38
N GLU A 118 -6.75 -15.55 3.44
CA GLU A 118 -5.57 -16.39 3.72
C GLU A 118 -4.25 -15.60 3.72
N LYS A 119 -4.28 -14.27 3.45
CA LYS A 119 -3.09 -13.44 3.36
C LYS A 119 -2.82 -12.74 4.68
N VAL A 120 -1.64 -12.94 5.24
CA VAL A 120 -1.15 -12.24 6.43
C VAL A 120 -0.30 -11.06 5.99
N TYR A 121 -0.65 -9.87 6.45
CA TYR A 121 0.08 -8.63 6.16
C TYR A 121 1.05 -8.24 7.27
N GLY A 122 0.87 -8.82 8.46
CA GLY A 122 1.65 -8.51 9.64
C GLY A 122 0.91 -8.82 10.92
N TYR A 123 1.18 -8.06 11.96
CA TYR A 123 0.52 -8.18 13.26
C TYR A 123 0.41 -6.83 13.95
N ALA A 124 -0.55 -6.72 14.84
CA ALA A 124 -0.61 -5.66 15.84
C ALA A 124 -0.10 -6.20 17.17
N ALA A 125 0.69 -5.43 17.89
CA ALA A 125 1.06 -5.72 19.25
C ALA A 125 0.53 -4.61 20.15
N VAL A 126 -0.19 -4.98 21.21
CA VAL A 126 -0.89 -4.05 22.09
C VAL A 126 -0.71 -4.42 23.55
N SER A 127 -0.57 -3.41 24.41
CA SER A 127 -0.62 -3.58 25.85
C SER A 127 -2.06 -3.79 26.30
N CYS A 128 -2.28 -4.82 27.15
CA CYS A 128 -3.60 -5.18 27.61
C CYS A 128 -4.05 -4.44 28.88
N ASP A 129 -3.13 -3.85 29.64
CA ASP A 129 -3.41 -3.33 31.00
C ASP A 129 -4.25 -2.05 31.04
N GLY A 130 -4.30 -1.29 29.96
CA GLY A 130 -5.03 -0.03 29.90
C GLY A 130 -6.37 -0.08 29.14
N TYR A 131 -6.65 -1.18 28.45
CA TYR A 131 -7.84 -1.27 27.63
C TYR A 131 -9.04 -1.77 28.44
N HIS A 132 -9.92 -0.86 28.80
CA HIS A 132 -11.18 -1.14 29.51
C HIS A 132 -12.38 -1.35 28.58
N GLY A 133 -12.13 -1.47 27.28
CA GLY A 133 -13.17 -1.69 26.27
C GLY A 133 -13.53 -3.16 26.09
N ASN A 134 -14.45 -3.43 25.16
CA ASN A 134 -14.83 -4.79 24.80
C ASN A 134 -13.77 -5.42 23.88
N PRO A 135 -13.08 -6.52 24.28
CA PRO A 135 -12.05 -7.16 23.48
C PRO A 135 -12.55 -7.62 22.10
N PHE A 136 -13.82 -8.06 22.00
CA PHE A 136 -14.41 -8.46 20.72
C PHE A 136 -14.50 -7.29 19.73
N LEU A 137 -14.86 -6.11 20.20
CA LEU A 137 -14.94 -4.93 19.35
C LEU A 137 -13.55 -4.48 18.89
N PHE A 138 -12.55 -4.62 19.75
CA PHE A 138 -11.18 -4.28 19.40
C PHE A 138 -10.61 -5.24 18.34
N ASN A 139 -10.80 -6.55 18.51
CA ASN A 139 -10.41 -7.55 17.52
C ASN A 139 -11.17 -7.36 16.21
N TRP A 140 -12.47 -7.08 16.27
CA TRP A 140 -13.26 -6.77 15.07
C TRP A 140 -12.74 -5.53 14.34
N TRP A 141 -12.36 -4.49 15.06
CA TRP A 141 -11.75 -3.31 14.48
C TRP A 141 -10.39 -3.64 13.81
N LEU A 142 -9.53 -4.42 14.46
CA LEU A 142 -8.26 -4.86 13.85
C LEU A 142 -8.48 -5.69 12.57
N ASN A 143 -9.49 -6.55 12.55
CA ASN A 143 -9.88 -7.25 11.32
C ASN A 143 -10.32 -6.24 10.22
N THR A 144 -11.06 -5.20 10.59
CA THR A 144 -11.44 -4.16 9.63
C THR A 144 -10.22 -3.38 9.12
N VAL A 145 -9.23 -3.14 9.96
CA VAL A 145 -7.93 -2.57 9.54
C VAL A 145 -7.27 -3.49 8.51
N GLY A 146 -7.27 -4.80 8.73
CA GLY A 146 -6.73 -5.79 7.78
C GLY A 146 -7.45 -5.77 6.42
N VAL A 147 -8.78 -5.70 6.44
CA VAL A 147 -9.59 -5.56 5.21
C VAL A 147 -9.26 -4.26 4.48
N SER A 148 -9.23 -3.14 5.19
CA SER A 148 -8.94 -1.82 4.60
C SER A 148 -7.52 -1.72 4.07
N LEU A 149 -6.56 -2.34 4.73
CA LEU A 149 -5.19 -2.47 4.27
C LEU A 149 -5.15 -3.23 2.94
N ALA A 150 -5.79 -4.41 2.88
CA ALA A 150 -5.86 -5.22 1.67
C ALA A 150 -6.50 -4.48 0.50
N ASP A 151 -7.61 -3.77 0.74
CA ASP A 151 -8.31 -2.99 -0.27
C ASP A 151 -7.44 -1.82 -0.79
N THR A 152 -6.75 -1.12 0.09
CA THR A 152 -5.82 -0.04 -0.26
C THR A 152 -4.67 -0.56 -1.13
N ILE A 153 -4.06 -1.68 -0.76
CA ILE A 153 -2.99 -2.33 -1.54
C ILE A 153 -3.51 -2.74 -2.92
N PHE A 154 -4.69 -3.37 -2.97
CA PHE A 154 -5.32 -3.78 -4.23
C PHE A 154 -5.61 -2.59 -5.14
N LYS A 155 -6.21 -1.51 -4.61
CA LYS A 155 -6.49 -0.28 -5.36
C LYS A 155 -5.22 0.33 -5.95
N ASN A 156 -4.15 0.42 -5.15
CA ASN A 156 -2.87 0.96 -5.60
C ASN A 156 -2.25 0.11 -6.72
N ALA A 157 -2.25 -1.22 -6.58
CA ALA A 157 -1.77 -2.14 -7.60
C ALA A 157 -2.62 -2.04 -8.89
N PHE A 158 -3.94 -1.97 -8.77
CA PHE A 158 -4.85 -1.80 -9.89
C PHE A 158 -4.59 -0.50 -10.64
N LEU A 159 -4.49 0.64 -9.94
CA LEU A 159 -4.21 1.94 -10.55
C LEU A 159 -2.85 1.95 -11.25
N LYS A 160 -1.83 1.33 -10.66
CA LYS A 160 -0.51 1.17 -11.28
C LYS A 160 -0.62 0.40 -12.60
N ASN A 161 -1.34 -0.72 -12.63
CA ASN A 161 -1.54 -1.51 -13.84
C ASN A 161 -2.34 -0.74 -14.91
N VAL A 162 -3.39 -0.02 -14.53
CA VAL A 162 -4.16 0.83 -15.45
C VAL A 162 -3.28 1.91 -16.07
N ASN A 163 -2.40 2.53 -15.29
CA ASN A 163 -1.47 3.54 -15.80
C ASN A 163 -0.45 2.94 -16.79
N VAL A 164 0.05 1.74 -16.52
CA VAL A 164 0.93 1.01 -17.46
C VAL A 164 0.19 0.71 -18.76
N LEU A 165 -1.03 0.16 -18.68
CA LEU A 165 -1.85 -0.11 -19.87
C LEU A 165 -2.16 1.16 -20.65
N ARG A 166 -2.43 2.27 -19.97
CA ARG A 166 -2.68 3.57 -20.59
C ARG A 166 -1.45 4.08 -21.35
N LYS A 167 -0.26 3.91 -20.79
CA LYS A 167 0.99 4.24 -21.48
C LYS A 167 1.18 3.38 -22.72
N LEU A 168 1.06 2.06 -22.62
CA LEU A 168 1.16 1.13 -23.76
C LEU A 168 0.16 1.46 -24.88
N TYR A 169 -0.99 2.00 -24.52
CA TYR A 169 -2.02 2.38 -25.49
C TYR A 169 -1.68 3.63 -26.32
N VAL A 170 -0.90 4.55 -25.78
CA VAL A 170 -0.61 5.86 -26.42
C VAL A 170 0.86 6.10 -26.69
N GLU A 171 1.77 5.30 -26.14
CA GLU A 171 3.22 5.44 -26.30
C GLU A 171 3.79 4.24 -27.06
N ASP A 172 4.88 4.46 -27.77
CA ASP A 172 5.69 3.43 -28.40
C ASP A 172 6.71 2.91 -27.39
N MET A 173 6.79 1.58 -27.24
CA MET A 173 7.60 0.94 -26.20
C MET A 173 9.11 1.09 -26.41
N LEU A 174 9.54 1.26 -27.66
CA LEU A 174 10.96 1.37 -28.00
C LEU A 174 11.47 2.79 -27.74
N THR A 175 10.73 3.77 -28.23
CA THR A 175 11.18 5.17 -28.24
C THR A 175 10.63 5.99 -27.06
N GLY A 176 9.58 5.52 -26.39
CA GLY A 176 8.88 6.28 -25.35
C GLY A 176 8.08 7.48 -25.85
N LEU A 177 8.04 7.68 -27.16
CA LEU A 177 7.27 8.74 -27.82
C LEU A 177 5.80 8.31 -27.98
N TYR A 178 4.92 9.27 -28.32
CA TYR A 178 3.56 8.91 -28.67
C TYR A 178 3.53 8.00 -29.90
N ASN A 179 2.86 6.86 -29.79
CA ASN A 179 2.54 6.04 -30.95
C ASN A 179 1.49 6.78 -31.84
N ARG A 180 1.13 6.19 -33.00
CA ARG A 180 0.17 6.81 -33.92
C ARG A 180 -1.10 7.28 -33.22
N ARG A 181 -1.66 6.48 -32.30
CA ARG A 181 -2.89 6.81 -31.57
C ARG A 181 -2.68 7.94 -30.58
N GLY A 182 -1.60 7.89 -29.80
CA GLY A 182 -1.21 8.94 -28.87
C GLY A 182 -1.00 10.28 -29.57
N PHE A 183 -0.36 10.26 -30.75
CA PHE A 183 -0.19 11.47 -31.57
C PHE A 183 -1.54 12.07 -31.98
N TYR A 184 -2.45 11.29 -32.56
CA TYR A 184 -3.75 11.82 -32.94
C TYR A 184 -4.56 12.35 -31.76
N ASN A 185 -4.59 11.63 -30.64
CA ASN A 185 -5.27 12.09 -29.44
C ASN A 185 -4.71 13.43 -28.95
N LYS A 186 -3.37 13.58 -28.99
CA LYS A 186 -2.71 14.79 -28.55
C LYS A 186 -2.91 15.96 -29.51
N ALA A 187 -2.88 15.69 -30.81
CA ALA A 187 -3.18 16.67 -31.84
C ALA A 187 -4.62 17.21 -31.72
N ASP A 188 -5.59 16.31 -31.54
CA ASP A 188 -7.00 16.70 -31.32
C ASP A 188 -7.18 17.56 -30.06
N GLU A 189 -6.50 17.22 -28.97
CA GLU A 189 -6.52 18.02 -27.73
C GLU A 189 -5.98 19.42 -27.98
N PHE A 190 -4.86 19.53 -28.73
CA PHE A 190 -4.25 20.80 -29.10
C PHE A 190 -5.19 21.64 -29.96
N LEU A 191 -5.79 21.07 -30.99
CA LEU A 191 -6.68 21.75 -31.92
C LEU A 191 -7.96 22.27 -31.24
N ARG A 192 -8.48 21.50 -30.25
CA ARG A 192 -9.68 21.90 -29.51
C ARG A 192 -9.45 23.04 -28.51
N LYS A 193 -8.24 23.21 -28.00
CA LYS A 193 -7.90 24.28 -27.05
C LYS A 193 -7.90 25.69 -27.68
N GLY A 194 -7.88 25.78 -29.01
CA GLY A 194 -8.22 27.00 -29.75
C GLY A 194 -7.23 28.17 -29.67
N ASP A 195 -6.15 28.08 -28.91
CA ASP A 195 -5.21 29.17 -28.67
C ASP A 195 -4.15 29.36 -29.79
N MET A 196 -4.11 28.44 -30.76
CA MET A 196 -3.08 28.47 -31.79
C MET A 196 -3.62 28.90 -33.15
N LYS A 197 -3.05 30.00 -33.69
CA LYS A 197 -3.36 30.49 -35.02
C LYS A 197 -2.73 29.70 -36.15
N THR A 198 -1.66 28.95 -35.87
CA THR A 198 -0.92 28.16 -36.88
C THR A 198 -0.30 26.94 -36.25
N VAL A 199 -0.47 25.79 -36.89
CA VAL A 199 0.15 24.50 -36.49
C VAL A 199 0.96 24.01 -37.68
N MET A 200 2.18 23.61 -37.45
CA MET A 200 3.04 22.93 -38.44
C MET A 200 3.20 21.48 -38.05
N VAL A 201 2.99 20.58 -39.01
CA VAL A 201 3.23 19.14 -38.85
C VAL A 201 4.40 18.73 -39.73
N MET A 202 5.38 18.05 -39.14
CA MET A 202 6.54 17.51 -39.86
C MET A 202 6.46 15.99 -39.82
N CYS A 203 6.75 15.34 -40.96
CA CYS A 203 6.93 13.90 -41.07
C CYS A 203 8.39 13.63 -41.44
N ALA A 204 9.00 12.70 -40.74
CA ALA A 204 10.36 12.21 -41.03
C ALA A 204 10.34 10.70 -41.16
N ASP A 205 11.11 10.17 -42.08
CA ASP A 205 11.27 8.71 -42.31
C ASP A 205 12.73 8.40 -42.51
N MET A 206 13.15 7.18 -42.15
CA MET A 206 14.52 6.72 -42.32
C MET A 206 14.66 5.92 -43.60
N ASP A 207 15.51 6.38 -44.50
CA ASP A 207 15.80 5.70 -45.75
C ASP A 207 16.54 4.38 -45.51
N ASN A 208 16.13 3.33 -46.21
CA ASN A 208 16.79 2.00 -46.22
C ASN A 208 16.81 1.27 -44.87
N LEU A 209 15.96 1.60 -43.90
CA LEU A 209 15.87 0.90 -42.61
C LEU A 209 15.67 -0.62 -42.78
N LYS A 210 14.86 -1.02 -43.75
CA LYS A 210 14.66 -2.45 -44.08
C LYS A 210 15.98 -3.13 -44.47
N VAL A 211 16.83 -2.49 -45.25
CA VAL A 211 18.14 -3.05 -45.65
C VAL A 211 19.06 -3.20 -44.43
N ILE A 212 19.04 -2.26 -43.53
CA ILE A 212 19.81 -2.32 -42.28
C ILE A 212 19.32 -3.50 -41.43
N ASN A 213 18.02 -3.66 -41.28
CA ASN A 213 17.42 -4.75 -40.49
C ASN A 213 17.75 -6.13 -41.13
N ASP A 214 17.71 -6.23 -42.46
CA ASP A 214 17.97 -7.48 -43.18
C ASP A 214 19.45 -7.86 -43.10
N LEU A 215 20.38 -6.89 -43.08
CA LEU A 215 21.82 -7.13 -43.02
C LEU A 215 22.38 -7.32 -41.61
N TYR A 216 21.86 -6.57 -40.65
CA TYR A 216 22.41 -6.46 -39.27
C TYR A 216 21.48 -6.93 -38.17
N GLY A 217 20.26 -7.34 -38.53
CA GLY A 217 19.22 -7.74 -37.59
C GLY A 217 18.44 -6.58 -36.99
N HIS A 218 17.20 -6.85 -36.54
CA HIS A 218 16.28 -5.84 -35.99
C HIS A 218 16.85 -5.06 -34.82
N GLN A 219 17.65 -5.70 -33.96
CA GLN A 219 18.26 -5.01 -32.80
C GLN A 219 19.16 -3.83 -33.20
N ASN A 220 19.82 -3.90 -34.36
CA ASN A 220 20.67 -2.80 -34.86
C ASN A 220 19.87 -1.73 -35.61
N GLY A 221 18.65 -2.03 -36.06
CA GLY A 221 17.75 -1.06 -36.64
C GLY A 221 16.93 -0.26 -35.60
N ASP A 222 16.91 -0.74 -34.37
CA ASP A 222 16.20 -0.10 -33.24
C ASP A 222 17.06 0.97 -32.56
N PHE A 223 18.36 1.06 -32.89
CA PHE A 223 19.27 2.13 -32.47
C PHE A 223 19.38 3.23 -33.53
#